data_6d42e3a2107acfc065e5592ff20e9c6a
#
_entry.id   6d42e3a2107acfc065e5592ff20e9c6a
#
_cell.length_a   1.000
_cell.length_b   1.000
_cell.length_c   1.000
_cell.angle_alpha   90.00
_cell.angle_beta   90.00
_cell.angle_gamma   90.00
#
_symmetry.space_group_name_H-M   'P 1'
#
loop_
_entity.id
_entity.type
_entity.pdbx_description
1 polymer ?
#
loop_
_entity_poly.entity_id
_entity_poly.type
_entity_poly.pdbx_seq_one_letter_code
_entity_poly.pdbx_strand_id
1 'polypeptide(L)'
;MRIKILACLALAVCVFAGPVSAKDRNKTADMFLNGWGTVAVPDSLYIQSGTQQLLIAQETGNDMTSYIAQALPGVTPHTYQLVKAYKGEFQYAYMMHYSLLSSDVKTLIGTDSVTPTAMNEALTGRLPRNFYVAENMHGVKVNGNTYYIGTVNGDLFVNNGRFTEAVRIIVAPRRSGADVMLIFGQNEDSGDLLSTVTDILVRTKNTKK
;
A
#
# COMPACT_ATOMS: atom_id res chain seq x y z
N MET A 1 23.49 -21.67 -30.39
CA MET A 1 22.14 -22.17 -30.13
C MET A 1 21.54 -21.43 -28.91
N ARG A 2 21.50 -20.07 -28.93
CA ARG A 2 21.04 -19.20 -27.80
C ARG A 2 20.06 -18.09 -28.20
N ILE A 3 19.46 -18.15 -29.41
CA ILE A 3 18.60 -17.05 -29.93
C ILE A 3 17.10 -17.41 -29.94
N LYS A 4 16.69 -18.64 -29.61
CA LYS A 4 15.29 -19.08 -29.74
C LYS A 4 14.45 -18.92 -28.43
N ILE A 5 15.04 -18.56 -27.30
CA ILE A 5 14.29 -18.44 -26.01
C ILE A 5 13.75 -17.04 -25.79
N LEU A 6 14.35 -15.99 -26.39
CA LEU A 6 13.88 -14.62 -26.23
C LEU A 6 12.60 -14.31 -27.05
N ALA A 7 12.30 -15.06 -28.08
CA ALA A 7 11.13 -14.80 -28.94
C ALA A 7 9.80 -15.28 -28.33
N CYS A 8 9.83 -16.23 -27.39
CA CYS A 8 8.62 -16.75 -26.78
C CYS A 8 8.12 -15.89 -25.59
N LEU A 9 9.01 -15.14 -24.93
CA LEU A 9 8.59 -14.22 -23.86
C LEU A 9 7.95 -12.94 -24.39
N ALA A 10 8.34 -12.49 -25.60
CA ALA A 10 7.76 -11.30 -26.21
C ALA A 10 6.33 -11.51 -26.76
N LEU A 11 5.96 -12.76 -27.07
CA LEU A 11 4.62 -13.05 -27.60
C LEU A 11 3.54 -13.20 -26.51
N ALA A 12 3.91 -13.49 -25.28
CA ALA A 12 2.95 -13.61 -24.17
C ALA A 12 2.46 -12.24 -23.66
N VAL A 13 3.19 -11.16 -23.92
CA VAL A 13 2.83 -9.79 -23.50
C VAL A 13 1.92 -9.10 -24.52
N CYS A 14 1.93 -9.51 -25.80
CA CYS A 14 1.16 -8.85 -26.86
C CYS A 14 -0.33 -9.24 -26.91
N VAL A 15 -0.80 -10.22 -26.16
CA VAL A 15 -2.19 -10.70 -26.26
C VAL A 15 -3.18 -9.86 -25.45
N PHE A 16 -2.71 -8.97 -24.56
CA PHE A 16 -3.58 -8.13 -23.73
C PHE A 16 -3.62 -6.64 -24.10
N ALA A 17 -2.90 -6.20 -25.12
CA ALA A 17 -3.01 -4.84 -25.62
C ALA A 17 -4.01 -4.74 -26.77
N GLY A 18 -5.28 -5.04 -26.53
CA GLY A 18 -6.37 -4.61 -27.40
C GLY A 18 -6.47 -3.08 -27.36
N PRO A 19 -6.88 -2.41 -28.49
CA PRO A 19 -7.06 -0.97 -28.48
C PRO A 19 -8.13 -0.58 -27.44
N VAL A 20 -7.69 0.09 -26.38
CA VAL A 20 -8.60 0.62 -25.34
C VAL A 20 -9.42 1.74 -25.98
N SER A 21 -10.65 1.44 -26.32
CA SER A 21 -11.60 2.43 -26.81
C SER A 21 -11.85 3.50 -25.75
N ALA A 22 -11.82 4.77 -26.14
CA ALA A 22 -12.03 5.91 -25.24
C ALA A 22 -13.39 5.92 -24.50
N LYS A 23 -14.28 4.98 -24.83
CA LYS A 23 -15.64 4.86 -24.26
C LYS A 23 -15.67 4.06 -22.94
N ASP A 24 -14.59 3.35 -22.58
CA ASP A 24 -14.56 2.42 -21.45
C ASP A 24 -13.89 2.99 -20.16
N ARG A 25 -13.68 4.31 -20.10
CA ARG A 25 -12.93 4.95 -18.98
C ARG A 25 -13.56 4.82 -17.58
N ASN A 26 -14.76 4.26 -17.46
CA ASN A 26 -15.49 4.12 -16.19
C ASN A 26 -15.79 2.67 -15.79
N LYS A 27 -15.25 1.68 -16.48
CA LYS A 27 -15.42 0.29 -16.05
C LYS A 27 -14.56 0.03 -14.83
N THR A 28 -15.17 -0.54 -13.79
CA THR A 28 -14.49 -1.01 -12.59
C THR A 28 -14.89 -2.45 -12.35
N ALA A 29 -13.95 -3.24 -11.85
CA ALA A 29 -14.20 -4.58 -11.34
C ALA A 29 -14.20 -4.56 -9.80
N ASP A 30 -15.18 -5.19 -9.18
CA ASP A 30 -15.18 -5.37 -7.73
C ASP A 30 -14.15 -6.44 -7.35
N MET A 31 -13.22 -6.07 -6.47
CA MET A 31 -12.18 -6.95 -5.96
C MET A 31 -12.27 -7.06 -4.44
N PHE A 32 -12.23 -8.28 -3.92
CA PHE A 32 -12.19 -8.51 -2.49
C PHE A 32 -10.74 -8.53 -1.99
N LEU A 33 -10.43 -7.62 -1.06
CA LEU A 33 -9.17 -7.60 -0.32
C LEU A 33 -9.38 -8.19 1.06
N ASN A 34 -8.68 -9.28 1.35
CA ASN A 34 -8.86 -10.03 2.60
C ASN A 34 -8.63 -9.13 3.83
N GLY A 35 -9.60 -9.11 4.73
CA GLY A 35 -9.60 -8.28 5.93
C GLY A 35 -9.92 -6.80 5.72
N TRP A 36 -9.81 -6.26 4.48
CA TRP A 36 -10.13 -4.86 4.18
C TRP A 36 -11.56 -4.68 3.67
N GLY A 37 -11.99 -5.55 2.74
CA GLY A 37 -13.33 -5.53 2.13
C GLY A 37 -13.30 -5.49 0.61
N THR A 38 -14.44 -5.17 -0.01
CA THR A 38 -14.58 -5.10 -1.47
C THR A 38 -14.27 -3.69 -1.96
N VAL A 39 -13.37 -3.57 -2.91
CA VAL A 39 -12.97 -2.33 -3.58
C VAL A 39 -13.34 -2.37 -5.05
N ALA A 40 -13.74 -1.23 -5.61
CA ALA A 40 -13.96 -1.07 -7.04
C ALA A 40 -12.65 -0.63 -7.71
N VAL A 41 -12.05 -1.52 -8.49
CA VAL A 41 -10.76 -1.28 -9.15
C VAL A 41 -11.02 -0.88 -10.60
N PRO A 42 -10.51 0.28 -11.07
CA PRO A 42 -10.60 0.65 -12.49
C PRO A 42 -9.88 -0.36 -13.40
N ASP A 43 -10.39 -0.60 -14.60
CA ASP A 43 -9.79 -1.52 -15.58
C ASP A 43 -8.34 -1.15 -15.98
N SER A 44 -7.94 0.10 -15.73
CA SER A 44 -6.55 0.56 -15.93
C SER A 44 -5.57 0.09 -14.86
N LEU A 45 -6.07 -0.55 -13.79
CA LEU A 45 -5.29 -1.01 -12.67
C LEU A 45 -5.47 -2.51 -12.50
N TYR A 46 -4.39 -3.17 -12.13
CA TYR A 46 -4.39 -4.59 -11.79
C TYR A 46 -3.88 -4.79 -10.38
N ILE A 47 -4.66 -5.46 -9.53
CA ILE A 47 -4.25 -5.82 -8.16
C ILE A 47 -4.07 -7.33 -8.11
N GLN A 48 -2.90 -7.75 -7.67
CA GLN A 48 -2.57 -9.15 -7.47
C GLN A 48 -2.30 -9.39 -5.98
N SER A 49 -2.90 -10.41 -5.42
CA SER A 49 -2.47 -10.96 -4.12
C SER A 49 -1.19 -11.76 -4.34
N GLY A 50 -0.17 -11.55 -3.51
CA GLY A 50 1.07 -12.26 -3.76
C GLY A 50 2.14 -12.11 -2.71
N THR A 51 3.15 -12.94 -2.85
CA THR A 51 4.26 -13.20 -1.96
C THR A 51 5.48 -12.28 -2.17
N GLN A 52 5.36 -11.16 -2.87
CA GLN A 52 6.48 -10.28 -3.22
C GLN A 52 6.99 -9.42 -2.06
N GLN A 53 6.49 -9.64 -0.87
CA GLN A 53 6.98 -9.10 0.40
C GLN A 53 8.50 -9.17 0.57
N LEU A 54 9.10 -10.20 0.00
CA LEU A 54 10.52 -10.51 0.17
C LEU A 54 11.48 -9.55 -0.54
N LEU A 55 11.08 -8.94 -1.65
CA LEU A 55 11.98 -8.08 -2.42
C LEU A 55 12.18 -6.73 -1.75
N ILE A 56 11.11 -6.08 -1.27
CA ILE A 56 11.21 -4.78 -0.61
C ILE A 56 11.94 -4.92 0.74
N ALA A 57 11.57 -5.91 1.55
CA ALA A 57 12.18 -6.15 2.85
C ALA A 57 13.65 -6.60 2.74
N GLN A 58 14.05 -7.28 1.68
CA GLN A 58 15.43 -7.69 1.44
C GLN A 58 16.32 -6.54 0.98
N GLU A 59 15.78 -5.59 0.21
CA GLU A 59 16.56 -4.47 -0.33
C GLU A 59 16.77 -3.35 0.70
N THR A 60 15.84 -3.19 1.63
CA THR A 60 15.85 -2.02 2.53
C THR A 60 16.35 -2.29 3.96
N GLY A 61 16.45 -3.54 4.39
CA GLY A 61 17.04 -3.99 5.67
C GLY A 61 16.59 -3.31 6.98
N ASN A 62 15.99 -2.13 6.90
CA ASN A 62 15.46 -1.31 7.99
C ASN A 62 14.19 -0.58 7.58
N ASP A 63 13.32 -1.22 6.83
CA ASP A 63 12.09 -0.65 6.33
C ASP A 63 10.98 -0.60 7.41
N MET A 64 9.88 0.05 7.06
CA MET A 64 8.71 0.13 7.91
C MET A 64 8.14 -1.26 8.26
N THR A 65 8.31 -2.24 7.37
CA THR A 65 7.81 -3.61 7.57
C THR A 65 8.62 -4.35 8.62
N SER A 66 9.95 -4.21 8.59
CA SER A 66 10.85 -4.76 9.62
C SER A 66 10.55 -4.15 10.99
N TYR A 67 10.31 -2.84 11.04
CA TYR A 67 9.93 -2.16 12.28
C TYR A 67 8.62 -2.74 12.86
N ILE A 68 7.58 -2.90 12.03
CA ILE A 68 6.30 -3.46 12.48
C ILE A 68 6.46 -4.93 12.88
N ALA A 69 7.20 -5.73 12.13
CA ALA A 69 7.45 -7.13 12.45
C ALA A 69 8.19 -7.31 13.79
N GLN A 70 9.12 -6.42 14.12
CA GLN A 70 9.80 -6.40 15.41
C GLN A 70 8.87 -5.96 16.55
N ALA A 71 8.03 -4.96 16.32
CA ALA A 71 7.08 -4.45 17.31
C ALA A 71 5.91 -5.41 17.59
N LEU A 72 5.49 -6.16 16.57
CA LEU A 72 4.36 -7.09 16.63
C LEU A 72 4.74 -8.50 16.12
N PRO A 73 5.60 -9.23 16.85
CA PRO A 73 5.99 -10.58 16.46
C PRO A 73 4.74 -11.49 16.43
N GLY A 74 4.51 -12.11 15.27
CA GLY A 74 3.36 -13.01 15.05
C GLY A 74 2.16 -12.38 14.35
N VAL A 75 2.15 -11.07 14.12
CA VAL A 75 1.15 -10.42 13.25
C VAL A 75 1.64 -10.46 11.81
N THR A 76 0.93 -11.21 10.97
CA THR A 76 1.27 -11.37 9.55
C THR A 76 0.32 -10.54 8.69
N PRO A 77 0.84 -9.66 7.80
CA PRO A 77 -0.01 -8.90 6.90
C PRO A 77 -0.51 -9.73 5.71
N HIS A 78 -1.63 -9.31 5.16
CA HIS A 78 -2.01 -9.68 3.79
C HIS A 78 -1.32 -8.74 2.81
N THR A 79 -0.67 -9.28 1.80
CA THR A 79 0.12 -8.51 0.84
C THR A 79 -0.51 -8.48 -0.53
N TYR A 80 -0.40 -7.32 -1.20
CA TYR A 80 -0.91 -7.10 -2.54
C TYR A 80 0.10 -6.30 -3.35
N GLN A 81 0.10 -6.52 -4.65
CA GLN A 81 0.80 -5.69 -5.60
C GLN A 81 -0.22 -5.03 -6.53
N LEU A 82 -0.12 -3.73 -6.69
CA LEU A 82 -0.90 -2.97 -7.65
C LEU A 82 0.01 -2.54 -8.79
N VAL A 83 -0.47 -2.75 -10.01
CA VAL A 83 0.24 -2.42 -11.24
C VAL A 83 -0.62 -1.47 -12.06
N LYS A 84 -0.03 -0.37 -12.51
CA LYS A 84 -0.63 0.61 -13.41
C LYS A 84 0.24 0.77 -14.66
N ALA A 85 -0.36 0.63 -15.84
CA ALA A 85 0.31 1.00 -17.07
C ALA A 85 0.42 2.54 -17.19
N TYR A 86 1.61 3.06 -17.42
CA TYR A 86 1.86 4.49 -17.55
C TYR A 86 2.91 4.76 -18.62
N LYS A 87 2.55 5.47 -19.70
CA LYS A 87 3.46 5.92 -20.77
C LYS A 87 4.35 4.80 -21.36
N GLY A 88 3.81 3.58 -21.48
CA GLY A 88 4.57 2.43 -22.02
C GLY A 88 5.39 1.66 -20.98
N GLU A 89 5.38 2.09 -19.72
CA GLU A 89 6.02 1.44 -18.59
C GLU A 89 4.97 1.00 -17.58
N PHE A 90 5.40 0.29 -16.53
CA PHE A 90 4.53 -0.11 -15.43
C PHE A 90 4.98 0.59 -14.14
N GLN A 91 4.03 1.23 -13.48
CA GLN A 91 4.20 1.71 -12.11
C GLN A 91 3.67 0.65 -11.14
N TYR A 92 4.39 0.46 -10.04
CA TYR A 92 4.06 -0.53 -9.03
C TYR A 92 3.85 0.15 -7.69
N ALA A 93 2.84 -0.32 -6.96
CA ALA A 93 2.70 -0.04 -5.54
C ALA A 93 2.52 -1.36 -4.81
N TYR A 94 3.19 -1.50 -3.68
CA TYR A 94 3.04 -2.65 -2.81
C TYR A 94 2.14 -2.27 -1.65
N MET A 95 1.23 -3.16 -1.27
CA MET A 95 0.30 -2.90 -0.20
C MET A 95 0.38 -4.00 0.85
N MET A 96 0.32 -3.62 2.12
CA MET A 96 0.30 -4.53 3.26
C MET A 96 -0.87 -4.17 4.15
N HIS A 97 -1.79 -5.10 4.33
CA HIS A 97 -2.91 -4.96 5.24
C HIS A 97 -2.64 -5.70 6.54
N TYR A 98 -2.73 -4.98 7.64
CA TYR A 98 -2.68 -5.51 9.00
C TYR A 98 -4.04 -5.39 9.67
N SER A 99 -4.52 -6.47 10.25
CA SER A 99 -5.70 -6.47 11.11
C SER A 99 -5.24 -6.51 12.57
N LEU A 100 -5.24 -5.35 13.21
CA LEU A 100 -4.67 -5.16 14.55
C LEU A 100 -5.74 -5.21 15.63
N LEU A 101 -5.46 -5.91 16.71
CA LEU A 101 -6.24 -5.84 17.95
C LEU A 101 -5.90 -4.57 18.74
N SER A 102 -6.72 -4.22 19.74
CA SER A 102 -6.46 -3.03 20.60
C SER A 102 -5.12 -3.15 21.34
N SER A 103 -4.69 -4.37 21.70
CA SER A 103 -3.37 -4.62 22.30
C SER A 103 -2.22 -4.29 21.35
N ASP A 104 -2.37 -4.63 20.06
CA ASP A 104 -1.37 -4.39 19.04
C ASP A 104 -1.26 -2.89 18.74
N VAL A 105 -2.42 -2.23 18.64
CA VAL A 105 -2.51 -0.77 18.52
C VAL A 105 -1.78 -0.09 19.68
N LYS A 106 -2.07 -0.50 20.93
CA LYS A 106 -1.41 0.03 22.10
C LYS A 106 0.11 -0.17 22.07
N THR A 107 0.58 -1.30 21.58
CA THR A 107 2.01 -1.56 21.42
C THR A 107 2.65 -0.60 20.42
N LEU A 108 1.99 -0.32 19.29
CA LEU A 108 2.51 0.54 18.24
C LEU A 108 2.46 2.03 18.60
N ILE A 109 1.33 2.52 19.12
CA ILE A 109 1.11 3.96 19.31
C ILE A 109 1.06 4.40 20.79
N GLY A 110 1.23 3.47 21.74
CA GLY A 110 1.28 3.77 23.17
C GLY A 110 -0.09 3.95 23.84
N THR A 111 -1.19 3.92 23.07
CA THR A 111 -2.57 4.03 23.56
C THR A 111 -3.47 3.09 22.76
N ASP A 112 -4.58 2.67 23.34
CA ASP A 112 -5.65 1.90 22.67
C ASP A 112 -6.64 2.78 21.88
N SER A 113 -6.52 4.10 22.02
CA SER A 113 -7.35 5.07 21.32
C SER A 113 -6.73 5.46 19.98
N VAL A 114 -7.29 4.99 18.88
CA VAL A 114 -6.84 5.31 17.52
C VAL A 114 -7.33 6.72 17.16
N THR A 115 -6.45 7.71 17.28
CA THR A 115 -6.71 9.10 16.91
C THR A 115 -5.56 9.66 16.07
N PRO A 116 -5.80 10.67 15.20
CA PRO A 116 -4.72 11.31 14.44
C PRO A 116 -3.61 11.85 15.34
N THR A 117 -3.96 12.44 16.49
CA THR A 117 -2.99 12.99 17.45
C THR A 117 -2.06 11.90 17.98
N ALA A 118 -2.63 10.81 18.53
CA ALA A 118 -1.82 9.71 19.07
C ALA A 118 -0.93 9.05 18.00
N MET A 119 -1.42 8.92 16.78
CA MET A 119 -0.63 8.38 15.67
C MET A 119 0.50 9.32 15.26
N ASN A 120 0.27 10.62 15.18
CA ASN A 120 1.31 11.61 14.87
C ASN A 120 2.41 11.64 15.93
N GLU A 121 2.04 11.57 17.20
CA GLU A 121 2.99 11.47 18.33
C GLU A 121 3.83 10.20 18.21
N ALA A 122 3.21 9.07 17.93
CA ALA A 122 3.90 7.79 17.76
C ALA A 122 4.83 7.81 16.54
N LEU A 123 4.39 8.33 15.40
CA LEU A 123 5.22 8.48 14.21
C LEU A 123 6.43 9.37 14.47
N THR A 124 6.24 10.51 15.12
CA THR A 124 7.35 11.43 15.46
C THR A 124 8.37 10.80 16.40
N GLY A 125 7.93 9.98 17.36
CA GLY A 125 8.80 9.43 18.40
C GLY A 125 9.39 8.04 18.10
N ARG A 126 8.87 7.28 17.13
CA ARG A 126 9.18 5.86 16.97
C ARG A 126 9.55 5.44 15.54
N LEU A 127 9.54 6.36 14.57
CA LEU A 127 9.97 6.04 13.21
C LEU A 127 11.44 5.61 13.19
N PRO A 128 11.83 4.67 12.32
CA PRO A 128 13.23 4.39 12.02
C PRO A 128 13.95 5.68 11.59
N ARG A 129 15.27 5.77 11.89
CA ARG A 129 16.05 7.01 11.69
C ARG A 129 16.08 7.56 10.26
N ASN A 130 15.89 6.68 9.28
CA ASN A 130 15.85 7.04 7.86
C ASN A 130 14.44 7.41 7.36
N PHE A 131 13.43 7.39 8.25
CA PHE A 131 12.07 7.80 7.92
C PHE A 131 11.70 9.11 8.59
N TYR A 132 10.87 9.89 7.92
CA TYR A 132 10.32 11.15 8.42
C TYR A 132 8.87 11.33 7.99
N VAL A 133 8.10 12.08 8.78
CA VAL A 133 6.71 12.39 8.46
C VAL A 133 6.65 13.41 7.33
N ALA A 134 6.11 13.00 6.18
CA ALA A 134 5.89 13.88 5.02
C ALA A 134 4.50 14.52 5.07
N GLU A 135 3.50 13.78 5.59
CA GLU A 135 2.14 14.27 5.78
C GLU A 135 1.60 13.71 7.11
N ASN A 136 1.16 14.60 7.98
CA ASN A 136 0.58 14.21 9.26
C ASN A 136 -0.72 13.41 9.07
N MET A 137 -0.95 12.45 9.97
CA MET A 137 -2.21 11.72 10.03
C MET A 137 -3.37 12.69 10.22
N HIS A 138 -4.37 12.60 9.37
CA HIS A 138 -5.58 13.41 9.43
C HIS A 138 -6.83 12.56 9.15
N GLY A 139 -7.99 13.03 9.59
CA GLY A 139 -9.25 12.30 9.45
C GLY A 139 -9.93 12.58 8.12
N VAL A 140 -10.37 11.52 7.43
CA VAL A 140 -11.17 11.58 6.20
C VAL A 140 -12.43 10.75 6.40
N LYS A 141 -13.60 11.29 6.01
CA LYS A 141 -14.88 10.55 6.04
C LYS A 141 -15.35 10.26 4.63
N VAL A 142 -15.54 8.97 4.32
CA VAL A 142 -16.03 8.49 3.01
C VAL A 142 -17.12 7.44 3.24
N ASN A 143 -18.28 7.64 2.64
CA ASN A 143 -19.42 6.70 2.73
C ASN A 143 -19.80 6.31 4.18
N GLY A 144 -19.72 7.26 5.11
CA GLY A 144 -20.01 7.04 6.53
C GLY A 144 -18.90 6.38 7.35
N ASN A 145 -17.80 5.96 6.71
CA ASN A 145 -16.62 5.42 7.38
C ASN A 145 -15.61 6.53 7.66
N THR A 146 -14.92 6.40 8.78
CA THR A 146 -13.79 7.28 9.12
C THR A 146 -12.49 6.55 8.85
N TYR A 147 -11.58 7.23 8.15
CA TYR A 147 -10.22 6.78 7.93
C TYR A 147 -9.26 7.85 8.45
N TYR A 148 -8.09 7.42 8.87
CA TYR A 148 -6.96 8.31 9.17
C TYR A 148 -5.88 8.05 8.15
N ILE A 149 -5.40 9.10 7.50
CA ILE A 149 -4.47 9.01 6.37
C ILE A 149 -3.28 9.91 6.66
N GLY A 150 -2.09 9.41 6.36
CA GLY A 150 -0.84 10.17 6.44
C GLY A 150 0.23 9.54 5.58
N THR A 151 1.38 10.20 5.47
CA THR A 151 2.51 9.71 4.68
C THR A 151 3.80 9.88 5.45
N VAL A 152 4.63 8.85 5.41
CA VAL A 152 6.03 8.92 5.82
C VAL A 152 6.90 8.67 4.59
N ASN A 153 8.03 9.35 4.53
CA ASN A 153 9.05 9.10 3.51
C ASN A 153 10.26 8.46 4.16
N GLY A 154 10.88 7.54 3.46
CA GLY A 154 12.12 6.88 3.88
C GLY A 154 13.20 7.05 2.84
N ASP A 155 14.41 7.40 3.29
CA ASP A 155 15.59 7.42 2.43
C ASP A 155 16.25 6.04 2.43
N LEU A 156 16.28 5.44 1.26
CA LEU A 156 16.88 4.13 1.00
C LEU A 156 18.17 4.29 0.22
N PHE A 157 19.18 3.50 0.57
CA PHE A 157 20.46 3.47 -0.12
C PHE A 157 20.65 2.09 -0.74
N VAL A 158 20.50 2.00 -2.06
CA VAL A 158 20.65 0.76 -2.82
C VAL A 158 21.73 0.96 -3.89
N ASN A 159 22.73 0.10 -3.95
CA ASN A 159 23.80 0.11 -4.95
C ASN A 159 24.44 1.50 -5.18
N ASN A 160 24.76 2.24 -4.10
CA ASN A 160 25.30 3.59 -4.12
C ASN A 160 24.34 4.69 -4.64
N GLY A 161 23.08 4.38 -4.90
CA GLY A 161 22.01 5.33 -5.19
C GLY A 161 21.21 5.65 -3.93
N ARG A 162 20.71 6.90 -3.81
CA ARG A 162 19.72 7.30 -2.82
C ARG A 162 18.35 7.32 -3.48
N PHE A 163 17.42 6.63 -2.89
CA PHE A 163 16.02 6.61 -3.32
C PHE A 163 15.14 7.07 -2.17
N THR A 164 14.07 7.78 -2.45
CA THR A 164 13.07 8.13 -1.46
C THR A 164 11.83 7.26 -1.68
N GLU A 165 11.52 6.42 -0.69
CA GLU A 165 10.29 5.64 -0.66
C GLU A 165 9.20 6.44 0.06
N ALA A 166 8.01 6.51 -0.54
CA ALA A 166 6.83 7.04 0.13
C ALA A 166 5.98 5.89 0.66
N VAL A 167 5.65 5.94 1.94
CA VAL A 167 4.74 4.99 2.59
C VAL A 167 3.47 5.72 2.98
N ARG A 168 2.38 5.49 2.24
CA ARG A 168 1.05 5.95 2.59
C ARG A 168 0.47 5.03 3.65
N ILE A 169 0.01 5.60 4.75
CA ILE A 169 -0.61 4.90 5.87
C ILE A 169 -2.10 5.22 5.85
N ILE A 170 -2.95 4.19 5.77
CA ILE A 170 -4.41 4.35 5.89
C ILE A 170 -4.85 3.49 7.07
N VAL A 171 -5.50 4.10 8.05
CA VAL A 171 -6.01 3.42 9.24
C VAL A 171 -7.52 3.54 9.27
N ALA A 172 -8.20 2.40 9.34
CA ALA A 172 -9.63 2.28 9.55
C ALA A 172 -9.88 1.84 11.01
N PRO A 173 -10.29 2.75 11.92
CA PRO A 173 -10.55 2.39 13.31
C PRO A 173 -11.71 1.39 13.42
N ARG A 174 -11.58 0.42 14.30
CA ARG A 174 -12.63 -0.54 14.68
C ARG A 174 -12.87 -0.48 16.19
N ARG A 175 -14.01 -1.05 16.62
CA ARG A 175 -14.36 -1.14 18.05
C ARG A 175 -13.29 -1.88 18.88
N SER A 176 -12.62 -2.85 18.29
CA SER A 176 -11.64 -3.73 18.97
C SER A 176 -10.24 -3.65 18.35
N GLY A 177 -9.84 -2.49 17.81
CA GLY A 177 -8.54 -2.31 17.19
C GLY A 177 -8.60 -1.44 15.94
N ALA A 178 -7.82 -1.79 14.92
CA ALA A 178 -7.77 -1.08 13.65
C ALA A 178 -7.38 -2.00 12.48
N ASP A 179 -7.88 -1.68 11.29
CA ASP A 179 -7.29 -2.16 10.05
C ASP A 179 -6.31 -1.11 9.55
N VAL A 180 -5.11 -1.54 9.21
CA VAL A 180 -4.03 -0.67 8.74
C VAL A 180 -3.60 -1.14 7.35
N MET A 181 -3.64 -0.24 6.38
CA MET A 181 -3.08 -0.47 5.05
C MET A 181 -1.84 0.40 4.88
N LEU A 182 -0.72 -0.21 4.60
CA LEU A 182 0.51 0.46 4.17
C LEU A 182 0.63 0.32 2.66
N ILE A 183 0.90 1.43 1.98
CA ILE A 183 1.11 1.46 0.53
C ILE A 183 2.49 2.03 0.29
N PHE A 184 3.35 1.23 -0.31
CA PHE A 184 4.74 1.58 -0.62
C PHE A 184 4.86 1.97 -2.08
N GLY A 185 5.49 3.10 -2.35
CA GLY A 185 5.74 3.57 -3.71
C GLY A 185 6.99 4.44 -3.75
N GLN A 186 7.63 4.52 -4.92
CA GLN A 186 8.74 5.44 -5.13
C GLN A 186 8.21 6.87 -5.23
N ASN A 187 8.82 7.82 -4.53
CA ASN A 187 8.28 9.18 -4.37
C ASN A 187 8.24 9.98 -5.69
N GLU A 188 9.22 9.78 -6.57
CA GLU A 188 9.36 10.56 -7.80
C GLU A 188 8.30 10.24 -8.86
N ASP A 189 7.80 8.99 -8.90
CA ASP A 189 6.87 8.51 -9.93
C ASP A 189 5.50 8.09 -9.38
N SER A 190 5.32 8.05 -8.06
CA SER A 190 4.18 7.38 -7.43
C SER A 190 3.08 8.29 -6.92
N GLY A 191 3.24 9.62 -6.96
CA GLY A 191 2.26 10.55 -6.38
C GLY A 191 0.83 10.29 -6.84
N ASP A 192 0.62 10.17 -8.15
CA ASP A 192 -0.69 9.85 -8.74
C ASP A 192 -1.15 8.44 -8.41
N LEU A 193 -0.23 7.47 -8.34
CA LEU A 193 -0.55 6.09 -8.04
C LEU A 193 -0.97 5.94 -6.57
N LEU A 194 -0.22 6.51 -5.62
CA LEU A 194 -0.56 6.49 -4.20
C LEU A 194 -1.91 7.15 -3.93
N SER A 195 -2.17 8.29 -4.56
CA SER A 195 -3.46 8.99 -4.47
C SER A 195 -4.60 8.14 -5.02
N THR A 196 -4.43 7.57 -6.21
CA THR A 196 -5.42 6.69 -6.86
C THR A 196 -5.73 5.47 -6.00
N VAL A 197 -4.71 4.81 -5.46
CA VAL A 197 -4.89 3.64 -4.59
C VAL A 197 -5.57 4.02 -3.29
N THR A 198 -5.19 5.15 -2.69
CA THR A 198 -5.85 5.68 -1.48
C THR A 198 -7.34 5.87 -1.72
N ASP A 199 -7.71 6.51 -2.82
CA ASP A 199 -9.12 6.74 -3.19
C ASP A 199 -9.90 5.44 -3.37
N ILE A 200 -9.31 4.43 -3.99
CA ILE A 200 -9.92 3.10 -4.16
C ILE A 200 -10.17 2.46 -2.78
N LEU A 201 -9.18 2.49 -1.91
CA LEU A 201 -9.24 1.82 -0.61
C LEU A 201 -10.22 2.47 0.36
N VAL A 202 -10.32 3.79 0.40
CA VAL A 202 -11.25 4.50 1.29
C VAL A 202 -12.71 4.42 0.80
N ARG A 203 -12.93 4.08 -0.46
CA ARG A 203 -14.28 3.83 -1.02
C ARG A 203 -14.74 2.38 -0.86
N THR A 204 -14.08 1.62 -0.01
CA THR A 204 -14.41 0.22 0.27
C THR A 204 -15.90 0.03 0.55
N LYS A 205 -16.50 -0.92 -0.09
CA LYS A 205 -17.85 -1.39 0.22
C LYS A 205 -17.76 -2.26 1.47
N ASN A 206 -18.24 -1.76 2.61
CA ASN A 206 -18.36 -2.59 3.80
C ASN A 206 -19.34 -3.72 3.51
N THR A 207 -18.83 -4.92 3.31
CA THR A 207 -19.63 -6.12 3.52
C THR A 207 -19.88 -6.19 5.03
N LYS A 208 -21.02 -5.67 5.46
CA LYS A 208 -21.50 -5.94 6.82
C LYS A 208 -21.55 -7.46 6.96
N LYS A 209 -20.66 -7.98 7.79
CA LYS A 209 -20.84 -9.31 8.37
C LYS A 209 -21.96 -9.28 9.38
#